data_a53ca8642cb2cb06a02fb4d552bcb76f
#
_entry.id   a53ca8642cb2cb06a02fb4d552bcb76f
#
_cell.length_a   1.000
_cell.length_b   1.000
_cell.length_c   1.000
_cell.angle_alpha   90.00
_cell.angle_beta   90.00
_cell.angle_gamma   90.00
#
_symmetry.space_group_name_H-M   'P 1'
#
loop_
_entity.id
_entity.type
_entity.pdbx_description
1 polymer ?
#
loop_
_entity_poly.entity_id
_entity_poly.type
_entity_poly.pdbx_seq_one_letter_code
_entity_poly.pdbx_strand_id
1 'polypeptide(L)'
;MVKNVALLLGLLFNSCVVSATDFSELEQLFEDWRAFEVAPLHNGAPDYRAITFKQREPQWAEIKSRLLAFDRTDWTVPQQIDWFVVLAELNGYEFNQNVLKPWARDPAFYKQVWTYQSDVPAHEGPTPHFVTELWTYEFPLSDSEQQRLLTDLSRIPPLQQQARENLTGNAKELWVAGIKDLREQHQVLTELVEQVTDSNNQDLINTLKQAMASTTEFVAWLEQQSASKTGPSGLGKDQYSWYQKHVHLLPMSWEDEVRLLQRELDRAWASLKLEEHRNRDLPELKPASNAAEYDALARRSADYFLQWLDEKDIVTVADYFKPALYERLGSFVPESKRHFFYIGSHLDPTPLYSHFYHWFELAIMEHDHNPRTIRQNALLYNIFDSRNEGTATAVEETFMHAGLYDHNPRAREIVWIMLAQRAARGLGSLYAHANERTMEKAGEIHMNWTPRGWMKTEKDLLIFEQHLYLRQPGYGTSYVTGKALLETAMAQKAKLDEEQGREFTLKAFFDELNRIGGIPIALGTWELTGIKPAFLDEVEAAARGKN
;
A
#
# COMPACT_ATOMS: atom_id res chain seq x y z
N MET A 1 -0.78 36.19 83.40
CA MET A 1 -0.28 36.42 82.04
C MET A 1 0.30 35.15 81.49
N VAL A 2 -0.53 34.45 80.71
CA VAL A 2 -0.08 33.23 80.02
C VAL A 2 -0.44 33.42 78.56
N LYS A 3 0.56 33.48 77.69
CA LYS A 3 0.41 33.64 76.25
C LYS A 3 0.24 32.25 75.61
N ASN A 4 -0.91 32.02 75.01
CA ASN A 4 -1.16 30.86 74.13
C ASN A 4 -0.48 31.14 72.80
N VAL A 5 0.43 30.26 72.39
CA VAL A 5 0.98 30.16 71.05
C VAL A 5 0.24 29.02 70.32
N ALA A 6 -0.57 29.35 69.35
CA ALA A 6 -1.22 28.38 68.47
C ALA A 6 -0.25 28.05 67.31
N LEU A 7 0.15 26.79 67.23
CA LEU A 7 0.97 26.27 66.13
C LEU A 7 0.02 25.87 64.99
N LEU A 8 0.01 26.64 63.88
CA LEU A 8 -0.67 26.27 62.64
C LEU A 8 0.28 25.32 61.85
N LEU A 9 -0.05 24.03 61.81
CA LEU A 9 0.52 23.08 60.82
C LEU A 9 -0.15 23.31 59.49
N GLY A 10 0.54 23.97 58.56
CA GLY A 10 0.16 24.04 57.16
C GLY A 10 0.48 22.70 56.48
N LEU A 11 -0.53 21.90 56.16
CA LEU A 11 -0.42 20.77 55.23
C LEU A 11 -0.28 21.33 53.81
N LEU A 12 0.94 21.33 53.31
CA LEU A 12 1.23 21.51 51.88
C LEU A 12 0.75 20.25 51.14
N PHE A 13 -0.44 20.28 50.56
CA PHE A 13 -0.81 19.36 49.51
C PHE A 13 0.02 19.72 48.26
N ASN A 14 1.06 18.97 48.02
CA ASN A 14 1.72 18.93 46.72
C ASN A 14 0.74 18.25 45.76
N SER A 15 -0.13 19.04 45.11
CA SER A 15 -0.83 18.60 43.92
C SER A 15 0.20 18.42 42.85
N CYS A 16 0.63 17.17 42.57
CA CYS A 16 1.25 16.86 41.29
C CYS A 16 0.22 17.21 40.22
N VAL A 17 0.33 18.39 39.65
CA VAL A 17 -0.30 18.71 38.38
C VAL A 17 0.41 17.82 37.37
N VAL A 18 -0.18 16.70 37.06
CA VAL A 18 0.21 15.93 35.86
C VAL A 18 -0.13 16.85 34.70
N SER A 19 0.85 17.53 34.16
CA SER A 19 0.70 18.30 32.92
C SER A 19 0.34 17.30 31.82
N ALA A 20 -0.70 17.56 31.05
CA ALA A 20 -0.97 16.80 29.84
C ALA A 20 0.32 16.76 29.00
N THR A 21 0.68 15.58 28.50
CA THR A 21 1.90 15.42 27.71
C THR A 21 1.77 16.27 26.45
N ASP A 22 2.76 17.09 26.15
CA ASP A 22 2.76 17.96 24.98
C ASP A 22 2.73 17.12 23.70
N PHE A 23 1.91 17.49 22.73
CA PHE A 23 1.83 16.81 21.44
C PHE A 23 3.18 16.84 20.69
N SER A 24 4.01 17.87 20.87
CA SER A 24 5.34 17.94 20.28
C SER A 24 6.25 16.78 20.72
N GLU A 25 6.01 16.18 21.89
CA GLU A 25 6.72 14.98 22.33
C GLU A 25 6.35 13.73 21.50
N LEU A 26 5.11 13.67 20.96
CA LEU A 26 4.72 12.61 20.03
C LEU A 26 5.41 12.79 18.67
N GLU A 27 5.50 14.02 18.17
CA GLU A 27 6.21 14.31 16.92
C GLU A 27 7.69 13.95 17.06
N GLN A 28 8.33 14.29 18.19
CA GLN A 28 9.71 13.88 18.45
C GLN A 28 9.85 12.35 18.58
N LEU A 29 8.90 11.67 19.23
CA LEU A 29 8.89 10.21 19.30
C LEU A 29 8.77 9.58 17.93
N PHE A 30 7.98 10.17 17.03
CA PHE A 30 7.83 9.70 15.66
C PHE A 30 9.14 9.85 14.87
N GLU A 31 9.86 10.95 15.02
CA GLU A 31 11.19 11.14 14.42
C GLU A 31 12.21 10.13 14.97
N ASP A 32 12.25 9.93 16.30
CA ASP A 32 13.10 8.93 16.94
C ASP A 32 12.78 7.51 16.43
N TRP A 33 11.50 7.21 16.26
CA TRP A 33 11.03 5.95 15.71
C TRP A 33 11.48 5.75 14.26
N ARG A 34 11.29 6.76 13.41
CA ARG A 34 11.70 6.70 12.01
C ARG A 34 13.21 6.55 11.86
N ALA A 35 14.00 7.21 12.70
CA ALA A 35 15.45 7.02 12.75
C ALA A 35 15.84 5.62 13.26
N PHE A 36 15.12 5.09 14.25
CA PHE A 36 15.33 3.74 14.76
C PHE A 36 14.96 2.68 13.73
N GLU A 37 13.89 2.84 12.98
CA GLU A 37 13.40 1.83 12.03
C GLU A 37 14.45 1.51 10.96
N VAL A 38 15.17 2.49 10.47
CA VAL A 38 16.25 2.30 9.50
C VAL A 38 17.28 1.29 10.01
N ALA A 39 17.51 0.22 9.23
CA ALA A 39 18.49 -0.79 9.59
C ALA A 39 19.92 -0.21 9.61
N PRO A 40 20.74 -0.49 10.65
CA PRO A 40 22.15 -0.11 10.64
C PRO A 40 22.89 -0.81 9.49
N LEU A 41 24.03 -0.27 9.08
CA LEU A 41 24.82 -0.87 8.01
C LEU A 41 25.81 -1.92 8.56
N HIS A 42 25.90 -3.03 7.83
CA HIS A 42 26.93 -4.05 8.00
C HIS A 42 27.59 -4.35 6.66
N ASN A 43 28.90 -4.17 6.58
CA ASN A 43 29.65 -4.32 5.31
C ASN A 43 29.09 -3.46 4.16
N GLY A 44 28.52 -2.28 4.48
CA GLY A 44 27.94 -1.35 3.51
C GLY A 44 26.49 -1.63 3.12
N ALA A 45 25.89 -2.73 3.56
CA ALA A 45 24.47 -3.06 3.32
C ALA A 45 23.65 -3.01 4.63
N PRO A 46 22.31 -2.83 4.56
CA PRO A 46 21.46 -2.87 5.74
C PRO A 46 21.53 -4.23 6.44
N ASP A 47 21.55 -4.19 7.77
CA ASP A 47 21.80 -5.36 8.61
C ASP A 47 20.50 -5.98 9.13
N TYR A 48 20.13 -7.12 8.56
CA TYR A 48 18.95 -7.92 8.95
C TYR A 48 19.32 -9.21 9.68
N ARG A 49 20.52 -9.28 10.28
CA ARG A 49 20.93 -10.45 11.05
C ARG A 49 20.19 -10.52 12.40
N ALA A 50 19.90 -11.73 12.84
CA ALA A 50 19.20 -11.97 14.12
C ALA A 50 19.88 -11.31 15.33
N ILE A 51 21.24 -11.24 15.32
CA ILE A 51 22.00 -10.59 16.41
C ILE A 51 21.71 -9.09 16.47
N THR A 52 21.56 -8.43 15.33
CA THR A 52 21.29 -7.00 15.24
C THR A 52 19.88 -6.68 15.76
N PHE A 53 18.88 -7.46 15.40
CA PHE A 53 17.55 -7.31 15.99
C PHE A 53 17.57 -7.46 17.51
N LYS A 54 18.25 -8.50 18.03
CA LYS A 54 18.39 -8.71 19.47
C LYS A 54 19.09 -7.53 20.19
N GLN A 55 20.09 -6.94 19.58
CA GLN A 55 20.80 -5.79 20.15
C GLN A 55 19.94 -4.53 20.19
N ARG A 56 18.97 -4.39 19.27
CA ARG A 56 18.08 -3.24 19.17
C ARG A 56 16.80 -3.37 20.02
N GLU A 57 16.51 -4.57 20.54
CA GLU A 57 15.31 -4.84 21.33
C GLU A 57 15.12 -3.88 22.54
N PRO A 58 16.14 -3.51 23.34
CA PRO A 58 15.96 -2.55 24.43
C PRO A 58 15.51 -1.17 23.98
N GLN A 59 16.06 -0.66 22.88
CA GLN A 59 15.68 0.64 22.32
C GLN A 59 14.25 0.59 21.74
N TRP A 60 13.89 -0.51 21.10
CA TRP A 60 12.52 -0.75 20.67
C TRP A 60 11.53 -0.72 21.84
N ALA A 61 11.84 -1.44 22.92
CA ALA A 61 10.99 -1.48 24.11
C ALA A 61 10.81 -0.09 24.75
N GLU A 62 11.86 0.74 24.73
CA GLU A 62 11.79 2.13 25.20
C GLU A 62 10.84 2.96 24.33
N ILE A 63 10.98 2.95 23.01
CA ILE A 63 10.11 3.69 22.07
C ILE A 63 8.64 3.29 22.31
N LYS A 64 8.34 1.99 22.38
CA LYS A 64 6.98 1.50 22.64
C LYS A 64 6.46 1.95 24.00
N SER A 65 7.29 1.91 25.04
CA SER A 65 6.93 2.36 26.38
C SER A 65 6.62 3.86 26.42
N ARG A 66 7.42 4.69 25.74
CA ARG A 66 7.19 6.14 25.62
C ARG A 66 5.83 6.40 24.94
N LEU A 67 5.52 5.72 23.82
CA LEU A 67 4.21 5.89 23.15
C LEU A 67 3.05 5.57 24.08
N LEU A 68 3.14 4.46 24.83
CA LEU A 68 2.06 4.03 25.71
C LEU A 68 1.92 4.87 26.99
N ALA A 69 2.93 5.68 27.34
CA ALA A 69 2.92 6.56 28.51
C ALA A 69 2.18 7.90 28.28
N PHE A 70 1.87 8.26 27.04
CA PHE A 70 1.18 9.54 26.75
C PHE A 70 -0.17 9.64 27.43
N ASP A 71 -0.39 10.75 28.15
CA ASP A 71 -1.72 11.19 28.55
C ASP A 71 -2.29 12.07 27.44
N ARG A 72 -3.40 11.60 26.82
CA ARG A 72 -4.02 12.23 25.67
C ARG A 72 -5.37 12.88 25.98
N THR A 73 -5.66 13.08 27.29
CA THR A 73 -6.98 13.54 27.78
C THR A 73 -7.40 14.86 27.14
N ASP A 74 -6.45 15.79 27.00
CA ASP A 74 -6.70 17.13 26.46
C ASP A 74 -6.35 17.25 24.95
N TRP A 75 -6.03 16.14 24.29
CA TRP A 75 -5.68 16.17 22.87
C TRP A 75 -6.89 16.29 21.97
N THR A 76 -6.75 17.09 20.91
CA THR A 76 -7.73 17.18 19.84
C THR A 76 -7.88 15.84 19.08
N VAL A 77 -8.99 15.68 18.38
CA VAL A 77 -9.22 14.45 17.56
C VAL A 77 -8.06 14.17 16.60
N PRO A 78 -7.56 15.12 15.80
CA PRO A 78 -6.40 14.86 14.93
C PRO A 78 -5.15 14.43 15.68
N GLN A 79 -4.86 14.97 16.86
CA GLN A 79 -3.72 14.58 17.68
C GLN A 79 -3.87 13.15 18.22
N GLN A 80 -5.07 12.77 18.65
CA GLN A 80 -5.34 11.39 19.09
C GLN A 80 -5.21 10.40 17.92
N ILE A 81 -5.63 10.78 16.73
CA ILE A 81 -5.49 10.00 15.50
C ILE A 81 -4.01 9.77 15.18
N ASP A 82 -3.17 10.79 15.24
CA ASP A 82 -1.74 10.67 14.99
C ASP A 82 -1.06 9.70 15.96
N TRP A 83 -1.50 9.65 17.21
CA TRP A 83 -1.03 8.63 18.16
C TRP A 83 -1.37 7.20 17.68
N PHE A 84 -2.57 6.98 17.13
CA PHE A 84 -2.95 5.67 16.56
C PHE A 84 -2.17 5.34 15.29
N VAL A 85 -1.82 6.35 14.47
CA VAL A 85 -0.93 6.15 13.32
C VAL A 85 0.43 5.65 13.78
N VAL A 86 1.03 6.29 14.79
CA VAL A 86 2.32 5.86 15.34
C VAL A 86 2.20 4.46 15.96
N LEU A 87 1.12 4.17 16.69
CA LEU A 87 0.88 2.85 17.26
C LEU A 87 0.79 1.76 16.17
N ALA A 88 0.10 2.05 15.07
CA ALA A 88 -0.02 1.11 13.96
C ALA A 88 1.34 0.83 13.28
N GLU A 89 2.19 1.84 13.10
CA GLU A 89 3.56 1.65 12.62
C GLU A 89 4.40 0.78 13.58
N LEU A 90 4.30 1.04 14.88
CA LEU A 90 5.01 0.23 15.88
C LEU A 90 4.51 -1.22 15.91
N ASN A 91 3.21 -1.43 15.78
CA ASN A 91 2.62 -2.77 15.68
C ASN A 91 3.08 -3.48 14.40
N GLY A 92 3.20 -2.77 13.28
CA GLY A 92 3.71 -3.30 12.01
C GLY A 92 5.17 -3.76 12.14
N TYR A 93 6.03 -2.97 12.78
CA TYR A 93 7.40 -3.37 13.08
C TYR A 93 7.45 -4.62 13.94
N GLU A 94 6.70 -4.66 15.05
CA GLU A 94 6.66 -5.81 15.96
C GLU A 94 6.17 -7.08 15.24
N PHE A 95 5.17 -6.95 14.38
CA PHE A 95 4.65 -8.05 13.58
C PHE A 95 5.70 -8.55 12.58
N ASN A 96 6.40 -7.66 11.90
CA ASN A 96 7.48 -8.03 11.00
C ASN A 96 8.62 -8.74 11.73
N GLN A 97 8.96 -8.30 12.95
CA GLN A 97 10.02 -8.93 13.76
C GLN A 97 9.64 -10.32 14.22
N ASN A 98 8.40 -10.54 14.64
CA ASN A 98 8.00 -11.74 15.35
C ASN A 98 7.25 -12.77 14.50
N VAL A 99 6.51 -12.33 13.47
CA VAL A 99 5.59 -13.16 12.69
C VAL A 99 5.97 -13.22 11.21
N LEU A 100 5.93 -12.09 10.50
CA LEU A 100 6.15 -12.07 9.05
C LEU A 100 7.59 -12.43 8.67
N LYS A 101 8.57 -11.86 9.35
CA LYS A 101 10.02 -12.10 9.17
C LYS A 101 10.43 -12.17 7.69
N PRO A 102 10.18 -11.10 6.89
CA PRO A 102 10.41 -11.17 5.45
C PRO A 102 11.85 -11.52 5.11
N TRP A 103 12.84 -10.99 5.84
CA TRP A 103 14.26 -11.31 5.66
C TRP A 103 14.63 -12.78 5.89
N ALA A 104 13.79 -13.55 6.64
CA ALA A 104 14.05 -14.95 6.92
C ALA A 104 13.23 -15.92 6.08
N ARG A 105 12.11 -15.47 5.51
CA ARG A 105 11.15 -16.34 4.82
C ARG A 105 11.04 -16.07 3.32
N ASP A 106 11.31 -14.84 2.88
CA ASP A 106 11.00 -14.37 1.53
C ASP A 106 12.28 -13.96 0.79
N PRO A 107 12.78 -14.76 -0.16
CA PRO A 107 13.94 -14.36 -0.96
C PRO A 107 13.71 -13.08 -1.77
N ALA A 108 12.46 -12.76 -2.17
CA ALA A 108 12.13 -11.53 -2.87
C ALA A 108 12.37 -10.28 -2.02
N PHE A 109 12.43 -10.40 -0.68
CA PHE A 109 12.85 -9.32 0.21
C PHE A 109 14.24 -8.77 -0.17
N TYR A 110 15.09 -9.58 -0.76
CA TYR A 110 16.46 -9.20 -1.15
C TYR A 110 16.58 -8.64 -2.56
N LYS A 111 15.46 -8.37 -3.25
CA LYS A 111 15.44 -7.59 -4.49
C LYS A 111 15.75 -6.13 -4.15
N GLN A 112 16.73 -5.54 -4.86
CA GLN A 112 17.20 -4.18 -4.57
C GLN A 112 17.05 -3.23 -5.75
N VAL A 113 16.68 -3.70 -6.94
CA VAL A 113 16.57 -2.87 -8.13
C VAL A 113 15.13 -2.85 -8.62
N TRP A 114 14.56 -1.66 -8.68
CA TRP A 114 13.20 -1.41 -9.11
C TRP A 114 13.18 -0.48 -10.31
N THR A 115 12.37 -0.79 -11.31
CA THR A 115 12.35 -0.09 -12.61
C THR A 115 11.18 0.87 -12.77
N TYR A 116 10.19 0.80 -11.89
CA TYR A 116 8.99 1.65 -11.94
C TYR A 116 8.57 2.06 -10.53
N GLN A 117 7.92 3.22 -10.45
CA GLN A 117 7.31 3.73 -9.22
C GLN A 117 6.02 2.97 -8.92
N SER A 118 5.78 2.63 -7.66
CA SER A 118 4.50 2.09 -7.22
C SER A 118 3.40 3.17 -7.29
N ASP A 119 2.17 2.74 -7.50
CA ASP A 119 0.97 3.59 -7.47
C ASP A 119 0.42 3.81 -6.05
N VAL A 120 1.08 3.26 -5.05
CA VAL A 120 0.86 3.52 -3.62
C VAL A 120 2.07 4.23 -3.00
N PRO A 121 1.94 4.86 -1.81
CA PRO A 121 3.00 5.69 -1.22
C PRO A 121 4.32 4.99 -0.90
N ALA A 122 4.40 3.66 -0.98
CA ALA A 122 5.60 2.88 -0.70
C ALA A 122 5.79 1.76 -1.73
N HIS A 123 6.81 0.91 -1.53
CA HIS A 123 7.03 -0.26 -2.37
C HIS A 123 5.96 -1.32 -2.14
N GLU A 124 5.63 -2.03 -3.20
CA GLU A 124 4.79 -3.21 -3.14
C GLU A 124 5.56 -4.38 -2.52
N GLY A 125 5.05 -4.85 -1.40
CA GLY A 125 5.66 -5.89 -0.58
C GLY A 125 6.84 -5.40 0.28
N PRO A 126 7.28 -6.21 1.23
CA PRO A 126 8.43 -5.87 2.08
C PRO A 126 9.72 -5.77 1.25
N THR A 127 10.45 -4.68 1.43
CA THR A 127 11.74 -4.40 0.77
C THR A 127 12.83 -4.11 1.79
N PRO A 128 14.12 -4.29 1.45
CA PRO A 128 15.21 -3.80 2.28
C PRO A 128 15.28 -2.28 2.22
N HIS A 129 15.93 -1.68 3.20
CA HIS A 129 16.32 -0.26 3.11
C HIS A 129 17.30 -0.02 1.96
N PHE A 130 17.32 1.21 1.45
CA PHE A 130 18.26 1.67 0.43
C PHE A 130 18.20 0.89 -0.88
N VAL A 131 17.00 0.67 -1.42
CA VAL A 131 16.79 0.11 -2.76
C VAL A 131 17.23 1.09 -3.85
N THR A 132 17.52 0.55 -5.03
CA THR A 132 17.84 1.32 -6.24
C THR A 132 16.57 1.55 -7.05
N GLU A 133 16.12 2.79 -7.14
CA GLU A 133 14.92 3.22 -7.86
C GLU A 133 15.32 3.77 -9.24
N LEU A 134 15.39 2.90 -10.25
CA LEU A 134 15.91 3.28 -11.58
C LEU A 134 15.09 4.35 -12.30
N TRP A 135 13.80 4.48 -12.01
CA TRP A 135 12.97 5.56 -12.59
C TRP A 135 13.38 6.96 -12.12
N THR A 136 14.22 7.07 -11.08
CA THR A 136 14.74 8.35 -10.56
C THR A 136 16.07 8.76 -11.20
N TYR A 137 16.56 8.01 -12.20
CA TYR A 137 17.80 8.27 -12.91
C TYR A 137 17.52 8.69 -14.34
N GLU A 138 18.22 9.72 -14.81
CA GLU A 138 18.13 10.20 -16.20
C GLU A 138 19.34 9.71 -17.01
N PHE A 139 19.09 8.94 -18.08
CA PHE A 139 20.16 8.45 -18.97
C PHE A 139 20.33 9.36 -20.18
N PRO A 140 21.59 9.74 -20.57
CA PRO A 140 22.86 9.33 -19.95
C PRO A 140 23.11 9.98 -18.59
N LEU A 141 23.66 9.18 -17.64
CA LEU A 141 23.86 9.59 -16.25
C LEU A 141 24.84 10.75 -16.12
N SER A 142 24.51 11.76 -15.32
CA SER A 142 25.46 12.75 -14.80
C SER A 142 26.51 12.12 -13.86
N ASP A 143 27.62 12.82 -13.61
CA ASP A 143 28.66 12.32 -12.68
C ASP A 143 28.11 12.06 -11.27
N SER A 144 27.17 12.87 -10.79
CA SER A 144 26.52 12.68 -9.50
C SER A 144 25.62 11.46 -9.47
N GLU A 145 24.87 11.19 -10.53
CA GLU A 145 24.02 10.02 -10.66
C GLU A 145 24.85 8.74 -10.80
N GLN A 146 25.96 8.79 -11.53
CA GLN A 146 26.91 7.66 -11.59
C GLN A 146 27.43 7.30 -10.21
N GLN A 147 27.79 8.28 -9.38
CA GLN A 147 28.26 8.04 -8.02
C GLN A 147 27.16 7.52 -7.10
N ARG A 148 25.92 8.04 -7.24
CA ARG A 148 24.74 7.55 -6.52
C ARG A 148 24.46 6.09 -6.89
N LEU A 149 24.39 5.77 -8.19
CA LEU A 149 24.12 4.43 -8.68
C LEU A 149 25.22 3.44 -8.26
N LEU A 150 26.51 3.83 -8.31
CA LEU A 150 27.61 3.03 -7.82
C LEU A 150 27.41 2.68 -6.33
N THR A 151 27.06 3.67 -5.51
CA THR A 151 26.80 3.47 -4.07
C THR A 151 25.64 2.51 -3.84
N ASP A 152 24.54 2.65 -4.56
CA ASP A 152 23.35 1.83 -4.42
C ASP A 152 23.62 0.37 -4.84
N LEU A 153 24.22 0.17 -5.99
CA LEU A 153 24.56 -1.18 -6.49
C LEU A 153 25.61 -1.90 -5.64
N SER A 154 26.51 -1.16 -4.97
CA SER A 154 27.54 -1.73 -4.10
C SER A 154 26.96 -2.48 -2.89
N ARG A 155 25.68 -2.22 -2.52
CA ARG A 155 24.98 -2.87 -1.42
C ARG A 155 24.50 -4.28 -1.78
N ILE A 156 24.37 -4.60 -3.07
CA ILE A 156 23.78 -5.88 -3.53
C ILE A 156 24.61 -7.10 -3.07
N PRO A 157 25.91 -7.20 -3.32
CA PRO A 157 26.68 -8.37 -2.92
C PRO A 157 26.69 -8.64 -1.40
N PRO A 158 26.98 -7.67 -0.51
CA PRO A 158 26.98 -7.92 0.92
C PRO A 158 25.58 -8.26 1.46
N LEU A 159 24.50 -7.69 0.90
CA LEU A 159 23.14 -8.03 1.32
C LEU A 159 22.76 -9.46 0.91
N GLN A 160 23.10 -9.88 -0.31
CA GLN A 160 22.84 -11.24 -0.78
C GLN A 160 23.71 -12.28 -0.06
N GLN A 161 24.93 -11.91 0.36
CA GLN A 161 25.73 -12.77 1.24
C GLN A 161 25.05 -12.98 2.58
N GLN A 162 24.53 -11.91 3.19
CA GLN A 162 23.77 -11.97 4.45
C GLN A 162 22.46 -12.79 4.29
N ALA A 163 21.81 -12.69 3.13
CA ALA A 163 20.58 -13.42 2.82
C ALA A 163 20.76 -14.94 2.96
N ARG A 164 21.90 -15.47 2.57
CA ARG A 164 22.18 -16.92 2.65
C ARG A 164 22.21 -17.44 4.10
N GLU A 165 22.52 -16.58 5.05
CA GLU A 165 22.50 -16.90 6.48
C GLU A 165 21.11 -16.67 7.09
N ASN A 166 20.40 -15.63 6.65
CA ASN A 166 19.12 -15.23 7.18
C ASN A 166 17.94 -16.09 6.70
N LEU A 167 17.96 -16.59 5.45
CA LEU A 167 16.86 -17.32 4.81
C LEU A 167 16.71 -18.74 5.35
N THR A 168 16.31 -18.85 6.62
CA THR A 168 16.09 -20.10 7.34
C THR A 168 14.66 -20.62 7.26
N GLY A 169 13.71 -19.81 6.80
CA GLY A 169 12.30 -20.16 6.71
C GLY A 169 12.01 -21.25 5.68
N ASN A 170 10.85 -21.90 5.85
CA ASN A 170 10.38 -22.98 4.98
C ASN A 170 9.06 -22.58 4.28
N ALA A 171 9.05 -21.44 3.56
CA ALA A 171 7.87 -20.92 2.88
C ALA A 171 7.97 -21.16 1.37
N LYS A 172 7.37 -22.25 0.88
CA LYS A 172 7.52 -22.74 -0.50
C LYS A 172 7.19 -21.69 -1.56
N GLU A 173 6.01 -21.08 -1.45
CA GLU A 173 5.51 -20.17 -2.51
C GLU A 173 6.31 -18.85 -2.53
N LEU A 174 6.68 -18.32 -1.35
CA LEU A 174 7.57 -17.15 -1.27
C LEU A 174 8.94 -17.43 -1.88
N TRP A 175 9.44 -18.67 -1.70
CA TRP A 175 10.72 -19.07 -2.29
C TRP A 175 10.66 -19.14 -3.82
N VAL A 176 9.56 -19.68 -4.37
CA VAL A 176 9.33 -19.72 -5.83
C VAL A 176 9.26 -18.32 -6.42
N ALA A 177 8.49 -17.42 -5.78
CA ALA A 177 8.38 -16.04 -6.22
C ALA A 177 9.73 -15.31 -6.16
N GLY A 178 10.46 -15.47 -5.06
CA GLY A 178 11.73 -14.80 -4.87
C GLY A 178 12.80 -15.20 -5.88
N ILE A 179 12.82 -16.47 -6.32
CA ILE A 179 13.70 -16.89 -7.42
C ILE A 179 13.35 -16.13 -8.72
N LYS A 180 12.06 -15.98 -9.03
CA LYS A 180 11.62 -15.22 -10.21
C LYS A 180 12.05 -13.75 -10.11
N ASP A 181 11.77 -13.09 -8.99
CA ASP A 181 12.09 -11.67 -8.79
C ASP A 181 13.59 -11.37 -8.88
N LEU A 182 14.42 -12.28 -8.39
CA LEU A 182 15.88 -12.11 -8.48
C LEU A 182 16.45 -12.44 -9.87
N ARG A 183 15.80 -13.32 -10.64
CA ARG A 183 16.12 -13.49 -12.07
C ARG A 183 15.76 -12.23 -12.86
N GLU A 184 14.63 -11.60 -12.58
CA GLU A 184 14.26 -10.32 -13.18
C GLU A 184 15.27 -9.22 -12.82
N GLN A 185 15.69 -9.13 -11.56
CA GLN A 185 16.76 -8.21 -11.16
C GLN A 185 18.06 -8.45 -11.95
N HIS A 186 18.46 -9.71 -12.16
CA HIS A 186 19.62 -10.02 -12.96
C HIS A 186 19.48 -9.54 -14.42
N GLN A 187 18.29 -9.69 -15.01
CA GLN A 187 18.01 -9.18 -16.35
C GLN A 187 18.12 -7.66 -16.40
N VAL A 188 17.52 -6.94 -15.46
CA VAL A 188 17.59 -5.47 -15.36
C VAL A 188 19.05 -5.02 -15.22
N LEU A 189 19.84 -5.66 -14.36
CA LEU A 189 21.26 -5.36 -14.22
C LEU A 189 22.04 -5.60 -15.52
N THR A 190 21.66 -6.60 -16.31
CA THR A 190 22.27 -6.88 -17.63
C THR A 190 21.97 -5.76 -18.62
N GLU A 191 20.72 -5.31 -18.71
CA GLU A 191 20.31 -4.21 -19.56
C GLU A 191 20.99 -2.89 -19.14
N LEU A 192 21.17 -2.68 -17.83
CA LEU A 192 21.83 -1.49 -17.30
C LEU A 192 23.32 -1.43 -17.68
N VAL A 193 24.03 -2.59 -17.83
CA VAL A 193 25.42 -2.62 -18.32
C VAL A 193 25.53 -1.94 -19.68
N GLU A 194 24.60 -2.22 -20.59
CA GLU A 194 24.60 -1.63 -21.94
C GLU A 194 24.43 -0.11 -21.89
N GLN A 195 23.57 0.38 -20.99
CA GLN A 195 23.29 1.80 -20.82
C GLN A 195 24.45 2.59 -20.21
N VAL A 196 25.25 1.99 -19.32
CA VAL A 196 26.36 2.67 -18.64
C VAL A 196 27.73 2.46 -19.30
N THR A 197 27.84 1.59 -20.30
CA THR A 197 29.11 1.27 -20.94
C THR A 197 29.77 2.50 -21.56
N ASP A 198 29.00 3.43 -22.10
CA ASP A 198 29.48 4.64 -22.72
C ASP A 198 29.90 5.75 -21.70
N SER A 199 29.64 5.53 -20.41
CA SER A 199 29.99 6.51 -19.35
C SER A 199 31.49 6.66 -19.11
N ASN A 200 32.31 5.70 -19.58
CA ASN A 200 33.75 5.58 -19.27
C ASN A 200 34.07 5.47 -17.76
N ASN A 201 33.07 5.26 -16.89
CA ASN A 201 33.24 5.07 -15.45
C ASN A 201 33.51 3.59 -15.14
N GLN A 202 34.79 3.23 -15.10
CA GLN A 202 35.20 1.85 -14.91
C GLN A 202 34.79 1.29 -13.53
N ASP A 203 34.71 2.13 -12.51
CA ASP A 203 34.31 1.71 -11.17
C ASP A 203 32.82 1.36 -11.13
N LEU A 204 31.95 2.16 -11.78
CA LEU A 204 30.54 1.86 -11.93
C LEU A 204 30.31 0.56 -12.71
N ILE A 205 31.00 0.39 -13.83
CA ILE A 205 30.93 -0.83 -14.66
C ILE A 205 31.37 -2.06 -13.87
N ASN A 206 32.44 -1.96 -13.08
CA ASN A 206 32.94 -3.06 -12.26
C ASN A 206 31.94 -3.39 -11.12
N THR A 207 31.39 -2.39 -10.46
CA THR A 207 30.38 -2.57 -9.40
C THR A 207 29.13 -3.25 -9.93
N LEU A 208 28.65 -2.83 -11.11
CA LEU A 208 27.51 -3.44 -11.77
C LEU A 208 27.76 -4.91 -12.12
N LYS A 209 28.95 -5.24 -12.66
CA LYS A 209 29.35 -6.63 -12.94
C LYS A 209 29.42 -7.48 -11.67
N GLN A 210 29.87 -6.91 -10.55
CA GLN A 210 29.88 -7.60 -9.25
C GLN A 210 28.46 -7.86 -8.74
N ALA A 211 27.55 -6.88 -8.86
CA ALA A 211 26.15 -7.04 -8.52
C ALA A 211 25.47 -8.14 -9.36
N MET A 212 25.73 -8.18 -10.66
CA MET A 212 25.26 -9.24 -11.57
C MET A 212 25.77 -10.62 -11.16
N ALA A 213 27.08 -10.76 -10.96
CA ALA A 213 27.70 -12.02 -10.57
C ALA A 213 27.13 -12.52 -9.23
N SER A 214 27.03 -11.65 -8.24
CA SER A 214 26.43 -11.96 -6.93
C SER A 214 24.97 -12.42 -7.09
N THR A 215 24.17 -11.71 -7.91
CA THR A 215 22.77 -12.08 -8.14
C THR A 215 22.65 -13.44 -8.85
N THR A 216 23.51 -13.74 -9.82
CA THR A 216 23.57 -15.05 -10.46
C THR A 216 23.87 -16.17 -9.47
N GLU A 217 24.88 -15.98 -8.63
CA GLU A 217 25.26 -16.96 -7.61
C GLU A 217 24.16 -17.13 -6.55
N PHE A 218 23.48 -16.03 -6.19
CA PHE A 218 22.40 -16.07 -5.22
C PHE A 218 21.19 -16.81 -5.77
N VAL A 219 20.79 -16.57 -7.02
CA VAL A 219 19.72 -17.31 -7.70
C VAL A 219 20.05 -18.81 -7.75
N ALA A 220 21.27 -19.16 -8.16
CA ALA A 220 21.69 -20.57 -8.20
C ALA A 220 21.63 -21.25 -6.82
N TRP A 221 22.02 -20.54 -5.76
CA TRP A 221 21.89 -21.03 -4.39
C TRP A 221 20.42 -21.22 -3.98
N LEU A 222 19.54 -20.25 -4.30
CA LEU A 222 18.11 -20.36 -4.03
C LEU A 222 17.48 -21.57 -4.73
N GLU A 223 17.82 -21.79 -6.00
CA GLU A 223 17.36 -22.95 -6.78
C GLU A 223 17.80 -24.28 -6.16
N GLN A 224 19.04 -24.35 -5.72
CA GLN A 224 19.57 -25.54 -5.02
C GLN A 224 18.81 -25.84 -3.73
N GLN A 225 18.40 -24.80 -2.97
CA GLN A 225 17.66 -24.95 -1.72
C GLN A 225 16.16 -25.20 -1.92
N SER A 226 15.61 -24.85 -3.08
CA SER A 226 14.16 -24.82 -3.32
C SER A 226 13.44 -26.14 -3.08
N ALA A 227 14.08 -27.27 -3.40
CA ALA A 227 13.52 -28.61 -3.19
C ALA A 227 13.25 -28.94 -1.69
N SER A 228 13.95 -28.27 -0.78
CA SER A 228 13.75 -28.41 0.67
C SER A 228 12.62 -27.55 1.22
N LYS A 229 12.12 -26.60 0.45
CA LYS A 229 11.10 -25.65 0.87
C LYS A 229 9.70 -26.19 0.55
N THR A 230 9.06 -26.74 1.56
CA THR A 230 7.78 -27.47 1.43
C THR A 230 6.68 -26.95 2.35
N GLY A 231 7.03 -26.00 3.24
CA GLY A 231 6.12 -25.48 4.26
C GLY A 231 5.14 -24.43 3.72
N PRO A 232 4.15 -24.07 4.55
CA PRO A 232 3.17 -23.08 4.20
C PRO A 232 3.80 -21.68 4.11
N SER A 233 3.24 -20.86 3.25
CA SER A 233 3.67 -19.47 3.07
C SER A 233 2.70 -18.45 3.64
N GLY A 234 1.43 -18.82 3.85
CA GLY A 234 0.43 -17.97 4.51
C GLY A 234 0.67 -17.83 6.00
N LEU A 235 0.08 -16.81 6.60
CA LEU A 235 0.19 -16.47 8.02
C LEU A 235 -0.74 -17.30 8.92
N GLY A 236 -1.79 -17.91 8.35
CA GLY A 236 -2.93 -18.42 9.10
C GLY A 236 -3.93 -17.31 9.44
N LYS A 237 -5.19 -17.69 9.69
CA LYS A 237 -6.32 -16.77 9.90
C LYS A 237 -6.14 -15.84 11.09
N ASP A 238 -5.65 -16.37 12.22
CA ASP A 238 -5.52 -15.60 13.45
C ASP A 238 -4.49 -14.48 13.31
N GLN A 239 -3.30 -14.79 12.76
CA GLN A 239 -2.25 -13.80 12.54
C GLN A 239 -2.64 -12.78 11.46
N TYR A 240 -3.32 -13.23 10.40
CA TYR A 240 -3.86 -12.35 9.39
C TYR A 240 -4.87 -11.37 10.00
N SER A 241 -5.86 -11.84 10.75
CA SER A 241 -6.88 -11.01 11.40
C SER A 241 -6.26 -10.05 12.42
N TRP A 242 -5.24 -10.51 13.17
CA TRP A 242 -4.51 -9.63 14.08
C TRP A 242 -3.81 -8.49 13.33
N TYR A 243 -3.14 -8.81 12.22
CA TYR A 243 -2.44 -7.82 11.39
C TYR A 243 -3.41 -6.78 10.82
N GLN A 244 -4.55 -7.22 10.28
CA GLN A 244 -5.59 -6.32 9.79
C GLN A 244 -6.08 -5.37 10.87
N LYS A 245 -6.41 -5.88 12.05
CA LYS A 245 -6.96 -5.08 13.15
C LYS A 245 -5.95 -4.14 13.78
N HIS A 246 -4.72 -4.58 14.02
CA HIS A 246 -3.74 -3.85 14.83
C HIS A 246 -2.73 -3.05 14.01
N VAL A 247 -2.50 -3.38 12.74
CA VAL A 247 -1.60 -2.67 11.84
C VAL A 247 -2.36 -1.86 10.82
N HIS A 248 -3.24 -2.46 10.03
CA HIS A 248 -4.04 -1.76 9.03
C HIS A 248 -5.23 -1.00 9.63
N LEU A 249 -5.53 -1.20 10.91
CA LEU A 249 -6.68 -0.64 11.61
C LEU A 249 -7.99 -0.90 10.86
N LEU A 250 -8.13 -2.11 10.35
CA LEU A 250 -9.30 -2.61 9.66
C LEU A 250 -10.12 -3.47 10.65
N PRO A 251 -11.39 -3.10 10.97
CA PRO A 251 -12.19 -3.79 11.97
C PRO A 251 -12.85 -5.06 11.44
N MET A 252 -12.10 -5.88 10.69
CA MET A 252 -12.59 -7.10 10.06
C MET A 252 -11.67 -8.27 10.37
N SER A 253 -12.26 -9.45 10.67
CA SER A 253 -11.54 -10.72 10.72
C SER A 253 -11.37 -11.29 9.31
N TRP A 254 -10.56 -12.33 9.17
CA TRP A 254 -10.42 -13.08 7.93
C TRP A 254 -11.80 -13.55 7.40
N GLU A 255 -12.67 -14.06 8.30
CA GLU A 255 -14.02 -14.50 7.95
C GLU A 255 -14.94 -13.34 7.52
N ASP A 256 -14.78 -12.15 8.12
CA ASP A 256 -15.53 -10.96 7.72
C ASP A 256 -15.15 -10.52 6.32
N GLU A 257 -13.86 -10.52 6.01
CA GLU A 257 -13.35 -10.19 4.68
C GLU A 257 -13.82 -11.21 3.63
N VAL A 258 -13.79 -12.51 3.92
CA VAL A 258 -14.33 -13.53 3.01
C VAL A 258 -15.81 -13.27 2.70
N ARG A 259 -16.63 -12.97 3.72
CA ARG A 259 -18.06 -12.67 3.51
C ARG A 259 -18.28 -11.41 2.69
N LEU A 260 -17.52 -10.36 2.97
CA LEU A 260 -17.58 -9.11 2.22
C LEU A 260 -17.19 -9.30 0.75
N LEU A 261 -16.02 -9.92 0.50
CA LEU A 261 -15.51 -10.11 -0.85
C LEU A 261 -16.42 -11.03 -1.68
N GLN A 262 -16.97 -12.10 -1.08
CA GLN A 262 -17.95 -12.94 -1.76
C GLN A 262 -19.21 -12.15 -2.11
N ARG A 263 -19.71 -11.32 -1.19
CA ARG A 263 -20.87 -10.46 -1.45
C ARG A 263 -20.62 -9.48 -2.59
N GLU A 264 -19.45 -8.85 -2.61
CA GLU A 264 -19.08 -7.91 -3.68
C GLU A 264 -18.85 -8.60 -5.01
N LEU A 265 -18.28 -9.81 -5.02
CA LEU A 265 -18.13 -10.62 -6.22
C LEU A 265 -19.50 -10.96 -6.84
N ASP A 266 -20.43 -11.45 -6.01
CA ASP A 266 -21.79 -11.79 -6.47
C ASP A 266 -22.53 -10.54 -6.97
N ARG A 267 -22.36 -9.39 -6.28
CA ARG A 267 -22.94 -8.11 -6.67
C ARG A 267 -22.37 -7.63 -8.00
N ALA A 268 -21.06 -7.69 -8.19
CA ALA A 268 -20.40 -7.26 -9.41
C ALA A 268 -20.87 -8.09 -10.63
N TRP A 269 -20.94 -9.42 -10.49
CA TRP A 269 -21.47 -10.30 -11.55
C TRP A 269 -22.93 -10.01 -11.89
N ALA A 270 -23.79 -9.84 -10.87
CA ALA A 270 -25.20 -9.53 -11.09
C ALA A 270 -25.36 -8.16 -11.77
N SER A 271 -24.64 -7.15 -11.28
CA SER A 271 -24.69 -5.79 -11.83
C SER A 271 -24.15 -5.73 -13.26
N LEU A 272 -23.09 -6.47 -13.57
CA LEU A 272 -22.60 -6.60 -14.95
C LEU A 272 -23.70 -7.12 -15.88
N LYS A 273 -24.43 -8.18 -15.47
CA LYS A 273 -25.52 -8.73 -16.30
C LYS A 273 -26.67 -7.75 -16.47
N LEU A 274 -26.95 -6.93 -15.47
CA LEU A 274 -27.96 -5.87 -15.57
C LEU A 274 -27.52 -4.74 -16.52
N GLU A 275 -26.25 -4.32 -16.47
CA GLU A 275 -25.72 -3.33 -17.43
C GLU A 275 -25.65 -3.90 -18.86
N GLU A 276 -25.21 -5.12 -19.06
CA GLU A 276 -25.24 -5.78 -20.37
C GLU A 276 -26.66 -5.84 -20.92
N HIS A 277 -27.67 -6.15 -20.09
CA HIS A 277 -29.08 -6.13 -20.50
C HIS A 277 -29.55 -4.71 -20.86
N ARG A 278 -29.18 -3.71 -20.05
CA ARG A 278 -29.51 -2.29 -20.32
C ARG A 278 -28.92 -1.81 -21.64
N ASN A 279 -27.69 -2.21 -21.92
CA ASN A 279 -26.91 -1.76 -23.06
C ASN A 279 -27.07 -2.67 -24.31
N ARG A 280 -27.93 -3.70 -24.28
CA ARG A 280 -28.05 -4.74 -25.33
C ARG A 280 -28.27 -4.19 -26.74
N ASP A 281 -28.91 -3.02 -26.85
CA ASP A 281 -29.23 -2.38 -28.14
C ASP A 281 -28.16 -1.34 -28.55
N LEU A 282 -27.13 -1.11 -27.70
CA LEU A 282 -26.01 -0.23 -28.01
C LEU A 282 -24.91 -1.00 -28.74
N PRO A 283 -24.14 -0.35 -29.63
CA PRO A 283 -22.98 -0.98 -30.26
C PRO A 283 -21.94 -1.42 -29.21
N GLU A 284 -21.26 -2.53 -29.48
CA GLU A 284 -20.14 -2.98 -28.66
C GLU A 284 -18.98 -2.00 -28.73
N LEU A 285 -18.21 -1.89 -27.60
CA LEU A 285 -16.95 -1.14 -27.59
C LEU A 285 -15.94 -1.82 -28.52
N LYS A 286 -15.23 -1.01 -29.29
CA LYS A 286 -14.18 -1.48 -30.17
C LYS A 286 -12.83 -1.05 -29.61
N PRO A 287 -11.88 -1.99 -29.47
CA PRO A 287 -10.57 -1.65 -28.95
C PRO A 287 -9.79 -0.80 -29.98
N ALA A 288 -8.95 0.11 -29.48
CA ALA A 288 -8.00 0.81 -30.32
C ALA A 288 -7.13 -0.19 -31.10
N SER A 289 -6.97 0.03 -32.40
CA SER A 289 -6.34 -0.91 -33.32
C SER A 289 -4.85 -0.60 -33.61
N ASN A 290 -4.41 0.61 -33.28
CA ASN A 290 -3.04 1.08 -33.47
C ASN A 290 -2.67 2.17 -32.46
N ALA A 291 -1.37 2.53 -32.42
CA ALA A 291 -0.84 3.51 -31.47
C ALA A 291 -1.53 4.88 -31.58
N ALA A 292 -1.76 5.38 -32.77
CA ALA A 292 -2.37 6.70 -32.96
C ALA A 292 -3.84 6.75 -32.46
N GLU A 293 -4.60 5.67 -32.68
CA GLU A 293 -5.95 5.55 -32.13
C GLU A 293 -5.95 5.46 -30.60
N TYR A 294 -5.00 4.68 -30.02
CA TYR A 294 -4.88 4.55 -28.57
C TYR A 294 -4.50 5.90 -27.94
N ASP A 295 -3.47 6.58 -28.45
CA ASP A 295 -3.03 7.88 -27.92
C ASP A 295 -4.15 8.92 -27.98
N ALA A 296 -4.89 8.96 -29.08
CA ALA A 296 -6.04 9.84 -29.22
C ALA A 296 -7.17 9.51 -28.25
N LEU A 297 -7.46 8.22 -28.03
CA LEU A 297 -8.44 7.74 -27.06
C LEU A 297 -8.02 8.10 -25.63
N ALA A 298 -6.80 7.77 -25.25
CA ALA A 298 -6.26 7.99 -23.93
C ALA A 298 -6.29 9.47 -23.53
N ARG A 299 -5.81 10.36 -24.41
CA ARG A 299 -5.82 11.81 -24.14
C ARG A 299 -7.23 12.38 -24.03
N ARG A 300 -8.14 12.00 -24.95
CA ARG A 300 -9.55 12.46 -24.85
C ARG A 300 -10.22 11.99 -23.56
N SER A 301 -9.99 10.74 -23.15
CA SER A 301 -10.56 10.21 -21.92
C SER A 301 -9.99 10.88 -20.67
N ALA A 302 -8.69 11.17 -20.64
CA ALA A 302 -8.05 11.88 -19.54
C ALA A 302 -8.54 13.34 -19.43
N ASP A 303 -8.59 14.08 -20.56
CA ASP A 303 -9.12 15.45 -20.57
C ASP A 303 -10.60 15.49 -20.16
N TYR A 304 -11.41 14.55 -20.67
CA TYR A 304 -12.81 14.44 -20.28
C TYR A 304 -12.96 14.14 -18.77
N PHE A 305 -12.18 13.22 -18.22
CA PHE A 305 -12.25 12.86 -16.81
C PHE A 305 -11.90 14.04 -15.90
N LEU A 306 -10.80 14.77 -16.19
CA LEU A 306 -10.39 15.93 -15.43
C LEU A 306 -11.43 17.08 -15.52
N GLN A 307 -11.95 17.32 -16.72
CA GLN A 307 -13.00 18.32 -16.94
C GLN A 307 -14.29 17.94 -16.19
N TRP A 308 -14.67 16.65 -16.20
CA TRP A 308 -15.84 16.16 -15.51
C TRP A 308 -15.72 16.30 -13.97
N LEU A 309 -14.52 16.05 -13.41
CA LEU A 309 -14.27 16.22 -11.96
C LEU A 309 -14.54 17.69 -11.53
N ASP A 310 -14.10 18.65 -12.33
CA ASP A 310 -14.26 20.09 -12.08
C ASP A 310 -15.71 20.54 -12.33
N GLU A 311 -16.28 20.24 -13.51
CA GLU A 311 -17.63 20.68 -13.90
C GLU A 311 -18.77 20.09 -13.04
N LYS A 312 -18.54 18.94 -12.41
CA LYS A 312 -19.51 18.25 -11.56
C LYS A 312 -19.28 18.47 -10.06
N ASP A 313 -18.35 19.36 -9.72
CA ASP A 313 -17.99 19.63 -8.32
C ASP A 313 -17.72 18.34 -7.52
N ILE A 314 -16.90 17.43 -8.10
CA ILE A 314 -16.58 16.16 -7.46
C ILE A 314 -15.45 16.31 -6.44
N VAL A 315 -14.42 17.05 -6.80
CA VAL A 315 -13.22 17.33 -5.99
C VAL A 315 -12.56 18.60 -6.52
N THR A 316 -11.79 19.28 -5.70
CA THR A 316 -10.95 20.39 -6.18
C THR A 316 -9.84 19.87 -7.08
N VAL A 317 -9.86 20.20 -8.36
CA VAL A 317 -8.86 19.77 -9.34
C VAL A 317 -7.65 20.70 -9.25
N ALA A 318 -6.55 20.20 -8.72
CA ALA A 318 -5.29 20.94 -8.64
C ALA A 318 -4.52 20.90 -9.96
N ASP A 319 -3.67 21.93 -10.21
CA ASP A 319 -2.89 22.05 -11.46
C ASP A 319 -1.97 20.84 -11.73
N TYR A 320 -1.51 20.17 -10.66
CA TYR A 320 -0.65 18.98 -10.75
C TYR A 320 -1.40 17.67 -11.03
N PHE A 321 -2.75 17.64 -11.00
CA PHE A 321 -3.53 16.43 -11.34
C PHE A 321 -3.37 16.05 -12.81
N LYS A 322 -3.36 17.03 -13.71
CA LYS A 322 -3.19 16.75 -15.14
C LYS A 322 -1.82 16.14 -15.46
N PRO A 323 -0.68 16.68 -15.03
CA PRO A 323 0.62 16.02 -15.17
C PRO A 323 0.63 14.60 -14.61
N ALA A 324 0.17 14.41 -13.36
CA ALA A 324 0.16 13.11 -12.70
C ALA A 324 -0.62 12.04 -13.50
N LEU A 325 -1.78 12.39 -14.07
CA LEU A 325 -2.55 11.48 -14.93
C LEU A 325 -1.87 11.25 -16.28
N TYR A 326 -1.32 12.31 -16.90
CA TYR A 326 -0.74 12.24 -18.25
C TYR A 326 0.52 11.36 -18.31
N GLU A 327 1.29 11.26 -17.25
CA GLU A 327 2.42 10.34 -17.14
C GLU A 327 1.99 8.87 -17.13
N ARG A 328 0.72 8.59 -16.87
CA ARG A 328 0.14 7.24 -16.69
C ARG A 328 -0.85 6.83 -17.77
N LEU A 329 -0.95 7.58 -18.88
CA LEU A 329 -1.89 7.25 -19.97
C LEU A 329 -1.66 5.87 -20.59
N GLY A 330 -0.47 5.32 -20.42
CA GLY A 330 -0.06 4.06 -21.03
C GLY A 330 0.25 4.21 -22.52
N SER A 331 0.42 3.08 -23.20
CA SER A 331 0.73 3.01 -24.62
C SER A 331 -0.05 1.88 -25.29
N PHE A 332 -0.09 1.92 -26.64
CA PHE A 332 -0.72 0.86 -27.42
C PHE A 332 -0.02 -0.48 -27.20
N VAL A 333 -0.82 -1.51 -26.92
CA VAL A 333 -0.38 -2.90 -26.80
C VAL A 333 -1.12 -3.74 -27.85
N PRO A 334 -0.41 -4.52 -28.68
CA PRO A 334 -1.03 -5.45 -29.61
C PRO A 334 -1.97 -6.45 -28.92
N GLU A 335 -3.07 -6.81 -29.53
CA GLU A 335 -4.12 -7.66 -28.93
C GLU A 335 -3.57 -8.94 -28.30
N SER A 336 -2.63 -9.61 -28.96
CA SER A 336 -2.01 -10.84 -28.47
C SER A 336 -1.15 -10.68 -27.19
N LYS A 337 -0.86 -9.44 -26.78
CA LYS A 337 -0.08 -9.12 -25.57
C LYS A 337 -0.88 -8.36 -24.51
N ARG A 338 -2.21 -8.16 -24.74
CA ARG A 338 -3.05 -7.45 -23.78
C ARG A 338 -3.39 -8.34 -22.61
N HIS A 339 -2.94 -7.95 -21.43
CA HIS A 339 -3.44 -8.49 -20.17
C HIS A 339 -4.71 -7.75 -19.71
N PHE A 340 -5.28 -8.13 -18.57
CA PHE A 340 -6.54 -7.63 -18.04
C PHE A 340 -6.72 -6.09 -18.16
N PHE A 341 -5.77 -5.31 -17.64
CA PHE A 341 -5.86 -3.85 -17.66
C PHE A 341 -5.75 -3.28 -19.07
N TYR A 342 -4.90 -3.88 -19.93
CA TYR A 342 -4.78 -3.44 -21.32
C TYR A 342 -6.02 -3.76 -22.15
N ILE A 343 -6.74 -4.85 -21.87
CA ILE A 343 -8.03 -5.13 -22.51
C ILE A 343 -9.00 -4.00 -22.21
N GLY A 344 -9.18 -3.65 -20.93
CA GLY A 344 -10.06 -2.56 -20.50
C GLY A 344 -9.68 -1.22 -21.09
N SER A 345 -8.41 -0.80 -20.96
CA SER A 345 -7.94 0.52 -21.40
C SER A 345 -7.96 0.73 -22.91
N HIS A 346 -7.89 -0.35 -23.71
CA HIS A 346 -8.03 -0.26 -25.17
C HIS A 346 -9.48 -0.14 -25.62
N LEU A 347 -10.44 -0.60 -24.81
CA LEU A 347 -11.87 -0.44 -25.05
C LEU A 347 -12.35 0.96 -24.63
N ASP A 348 -12.12 1.31 -23.39
CA ASP A 348 -12.33 2.63 -22.78
C ASP A 348 -11.41 2.78 -21.57
N PRO A 349 -10.43 3.70 -21.59
CA PRO A 349 -9.51 3.86 -20.48
C PRO A 349 -10.11 4.62 -19.28
N THR A 350 -11.28 5.27 -19.42
CA THR A 350 -11.87 6.11 -18.38
C THR A 350 -12.11 5.36 -17.06
N PRO A 351 -12.57 4.08 -17.04
CA PRO A 351 -12.66 3.32 -15.78
C PRO A 351 -11.31 3.13 -15.07
N LEU A 352 -10.25 2.87 -15.84
CA LEU A 352 -8.90 2.76 -15.26
C LEU A 352 -8.40 4.13 -14.79
N TYR A 353 -8.67 5.21 -15.52
CA TYR A 353 -8.27 6.56 -15.12
C TYR A 353 -9.02 7.06 -13.88
N SER A 354 -10.26 6.64 -13.66
CA SER A 354 -10.94 6.93 -12.39
C SER A 354 -10.25 6.21 -11.22
N HIS A 355 -9.76 4.97 -11.42
CA HIS A 355 -8.93 4.28 -10.42
C HIS A 355 -7.61 5.02 -10.16
N PHE A 356 -7.05 5.70 -11.13
CA PHE A 356 -5.82 6.49 -10.97
C PHE A 356 -5.99 7.71 -10.05
N TYR A 357 -7.09 7.81 -9.33
CA TYR A 357 -7.27 8.78 -8.25
C TYR A 357 -6.14 8.69 -7.20
N HIS A 358 -5.59 7.50 -6.94
CA HIS A 358 -4.43 7.35 -6.05
C HIS A 358 -3.16 8.06 -6.58
N TRP A 359 -2.98 8.25 -7.89
CA TRP A 359 -1.92 9.10 -8.43
C TRP A 359 -2.11 10.59 -8.09
N PHE A 360 -3.36 11.03 -7.97
CA PHE A 360 -3.64 12.38 -7.44
C PHE A 360 -3.29 12.47 -5.95
N GLU A 361 -3.52 11.41 -5.18
CA GLU A 361 -3.13 11.37 -3.77
C GLU A 361 -1.62 11.42 -3.58
N LEU A 362 -0.84 10.74 -4.45
CA LEU A 362 0.62 10.84 -4.46
C LEU A 362 1.08 12.26 -4.85
N ALA A 363 0.44 12.85 -5.85
CA ALA A 363 0.74 14.22 -6.26
C ALA A 363 0.38 15.25 -5.17
N ILE A 364 -0.72 15.04 -4.43
CA ILE A 364 -1.05 15.85 -3.23
C ILE A 364 0.06 15.71 -2.17
N MET A 365 0.52 14.49 -1.91
CA MET A 365 1.60 14.24 -0.94
C MET A 365 2.90 14.94 -1.35
N GLU A 366 3.19 15.05 -2.64
CA GLU A 366 4.40 15.69 -3.16
C GLU A 366 4.31 17.22 -3.21
N HIS A 367 3.16 17.76 -3.64
CA HIS A 367 3.02 19.19 -3.94
C HIS A 367 2.28 20.00 -2.87
N ASP A 368 1.43 19.34 -2.08
CA ASP A 368 0.61 19.97 -1.04
C ASP A 368 0.68 19.20 0.28
N HIS A 369 1.90 19.21 0.85
CA HIS A 369 2.23 18.44 2.04
C HIS A 369 1.23 18.64 3.17
N ASN A 370 0.83 17.54 3.80
CA ASN A 370 0.02 17.60 5.01
C ASN A 370 0.76 18.42 6.10
N PRO A 371 0.09 19.39 6.76
CA PRO A 371 0.73 20.24 7.77
C PRO A 371 1.17 19.47 9.03
N ARG A 372 0.71 18.23 9.19
CA ARG A 372 1.04 17.38 10.34
C ARG A 372 2.24 16.49 10.02
N THR A 373 3.34 16.66 10.74
CA THR A 373 4.62 15.95 10.52
C THR A 373 4.47 14.45 10.35
N ILE A 374 3.60 13.82 11.17
CA ILE A 374 3.35 12.36 11.14
C ILE A 374 2.71 11.89 9.82
N ARG A 375 2.03 12.78 9.09
CA ARG A 375 1.29 12.45 7.86
C ARG A 375 1.93 12.99 6.57
N GLN A 376 3.09 13.63 6.65
CA GLN A 376 3.73 14.28 5.49
C GLN A 376 4.29 13.29 4.48
N ASN A 377 4.77 12.14 4.95
CA ASN A 377 5.43 11.14 4.12
C ASN A 377 4.69 9.80 4.21
N ALA A 378 5.07 8.88 3.32
CA ALA A 378 4.57 7.51 3.35
C ALA A 378 4.71 6.88 4.73
N LEU A 379 3.64 6.27 5.19
CA LEU A 379 3.64 5.48 6.41
C LEU A 379 4.33 4.13 6.16
N LEU A 380 4.86 3.51 7.21
CA LEU A 380 5.53 2.22 7.11
C LEU A 380 4.51 1.06 7.15
N TYR A 381 4.96 -0.13 6.72
CA TYR A 381 4.18 -1.38 6.75
C TYR A 381 2.89 -1.33 5.94
N ASN A 382 2.80 -0.39 4.98
CA ASN A 382 1.68 -0.23 4.05
C ASN A 382 0.33 -0.06 4.77
N ILE A 383 0.31 0.54 5.94
CA ILE A 383 -0.89 0.74 6.75
C ILE A 383 -1.93 1.65 6.08
N PHE A 384 -1.55 2.30 5.02
CA PHE A 384 -2.40 3.16 4.18
C PHE A 384 -3.16 2.40 3.07
N ASP A 385 -2.94 1.08 2.86
CA ASP A 385 -3.50 0.35 1.71
C ASP A 385 -5.01 0.50 1.57
N SER A 386 -5.77 0.38 2.69
CA SER A 386 -7.23 0.57 2.66
C SER A 386 -7.64 1.99 2.26
N ARG A 387 -6.80 2.99 2.52
CA ARG A 387 -7.04 4.39 2.13
C ARG A 387 -6.77 4.60 0.64
N ASN A 388 -5.63 4.19 0.14
CA ASN A 388 -5.24 4.45 -1.25
C ASN A 388 -5.98 3.55 -2.23
N GLU A 389 -5.81 2.24 -2.13
CA GLU A 389 -6.44 1.28 -3.04
C GLU A 389 -7.97 1.21 -2.84
N GLY A 390 -8.41 1.34 -1.58
CA GLY A 390 -9.83 1.37 -1.26
C GLY A 390 -10.53 2.60 -1.84
N THR A 391 -9.92 3.79 -1.75
CA THR A 391 -10.46 5.00 -2.37
C THR A 391 -10.47 4.87 -3.89
N ALA A 392 -9.35 4.45 -4.50
CA ALA A 392 -9.25 4.25 -5.94
C ALA A 392 -10.33 3.29 -6.48
N THR A 393 -10.63 2.22 -5.75
CA THR A 393 -11.70 1.28 -6.10
C THR A 393 -13.10 1.86 -5.85
N ALA A 394 -13.29 2.60 -4.77
CA ALA A 394 -14.58 3.20 -4.45
C ALA A 394 -14.99 4.28 -5.45
N VAL A 395 -14.04 5.12 -5.90
CA VAL A 395 -14.35 6.20 -6.84
C VAL A 395 -14.76 5.69 -8.22
N GLU A 396 -14.33 4.50 -8.66
CA GLU A 396 -14.80 3.88 -9.91
C GLU A 396 -16.33 3.76 -9.92
N GLU A 397 -16.90 3.24 -8.85
CA GLU A 397 -18.34 3.08 -8.71
C GLU A 397 -19.04 4.40 -8.33
N THR A 398 -18.47 5.18 -7.41
CA THR A 398 -19.02 6.48 -7.00
C THR A 398 -19.15 7.42 -8.20
N PHE A 399 -18.11 7.53 -9.02
CA PHE A 399 -18.12 8.39 -10.20
C PHE A 399 -19.05 7.85 -11.30
N MET A 400 -19.17 6.51 -11.40
CA MET A 400 -20.16 5.88 -12.25
C MET A 400 -21.59 6.32 -11.87
N HIS A 401 -21.91 6.34 -10.57
CA HIS A 401 -23.23 6.79 -10.09
C HIS A 401 -23.39 8.30 -10.20
N ALA A 402 -22.32 9.08 -10.13
CA ALA A 402 -22.32 10.53 -10.34
C ALA A 402 -22.41 10.94 -11.84
N GLY A 403 -22.42 9.98 -12.78
CA GLY A 403 -22.66 10.24 -14.20
C GLY A 403 -21.42 10.30 -15.07
N LEU A 404 -20.24 9.88 -14.62
CA LEU A 404 -19.00 9.89 -15.41
C LEU A 404 -19.15 9.18 -16.76
N TYR A 405 -19.95 8.12 -16.83
CA TYR A 405 -20.13 7.29 -18.04
C TYR A 405 -21.45 7.54 -18.77
N ASP A 406 -22.15 8.67 -18.53
CA ASP A 406 -23.44 8.95 -19.20
C ASP A 406 -23.27 9.10 -20.72
N HIS A 407 -22.09 9.56 -21.17
CA HIS A 407 -21.75 9.67 -22.60
C HIS A 407 -21.38 8.32 -23.25
N ASN A 408 -20.95 7.31 -22.44
CA ASN A 408 -20.58 5.97 -22.89
C ASN A 408 -21.05 4.91 -21.88
N PRO A 409 -22.36 4.55 -21.89
CA PRO A 409 -22.92 3.65 -20.88
C PRO A 409 -22.27 2.25 -20.82
N ARG A 410 -21.64 1.78 -21.92
CA ARG A 410 -20.92 0.49 -21.91
C ARG A 410 -19.65 0.50 -21.07
N ALA A 411 -19.06 1.66 -20.79
CA ALA A 411 -17.92 1.77 -19.87
C ALA A 411 -18.28 1.32 -18.43
N ARG A 412 -19.57 1.42 -18.05
CA ARG A 412 -20.08 0.91 -16.76
C ARG A 412 -19.90 -0.61 -16.61
N GLU A 413 -19.95 -1.35 -17.71
CA GLU A 413 -19.67 -2.79 -17.70
C GLU A 413 -18.22 -3.09 -17.28
N ILE A 414 -17.27 -2.23 -17.69
CA ILE A 414 -15.85 -2.37 -17.32
C ILE A 414 -15.67 -2.17 -15.81
N VAL A 415 -16.35 -1.20 -15.20
CA VAL A 415 -16.33 -0.98 -13.74
C VAL A 415 -16.72 -2.26 -12.99
N TRP A 416 -17.81 -2.90 -13.38
CA TRP A 416 -18.26 -4.14 -12.75
C TRP A 416 -17.31 -5.32 -12.99
N ILE A 417 -16.66 -5.38 -14.16
CA ILE A 417 -15.63 -6.39 -14.45
C ILE A 417 -14.41 -6.18 -13.54
N MET A 418 -13.97 -4.92 -13.34
CA MET A 418 -12.85 -4.57 -12.47
C MET A 418 -13.17 -4.93 -11.02
N LEU A 419 -14.36 -4.61 -10.51
CA LEU A 419 -14.77 -4.99 -9.15
C LEU A 419 -14.80 -6.51 -8.95
N ALA A 420 -15.36 -7.26 -9.94
CA ALA A 420 -15.38 -8.72 -9.88
C ALA A 420 -13.97 -9.32 -9.83
N GLN A 421 -13.05 -8.79 -10.65
CA GLN A 421 -11.65 -9.21 -10.67
C GLN A 421 -10.98 -8.95 -9.31
N ARG A 422 -11.15 -7.76 -8.71
CA ARG A 422 -10.58 -7.44 -7.40
C ARG A 422 -11.13 -8.31 -6.28
N ALA A 423 -12.43 -8.54 -6.27
CA ALA A 423 -13.06 -9.43 -5.27
C ALA A 423 -12.56 -10.88 -5.42
N ALA A 424 -12.44 -11.39 -6.66
CA ALA A 424 -11.95 -12.74 -6.92
C ALA A 424 -10.48 -12.92 -6.51
N ARG A 425 -9.61 -11.95 -6.83
CA ARG A 425 -8.20 -12.02 -6.45
C ARG A 425 -8.00 -11.90 -4.94
N GLY A 426 -8.77 -11.03 -4.27
CA GLY A 426 -8.75 -10.90 -2.82
C GLY A 426 -9.20 -12.18 -2.11
N LEU A 427 -10.23 -12.87 -2.61
CA LEU A 427 -10.62 -14.19 -2.10
C LEU A 427 -9.50 -15.22 -2.26
N GLY A 428 -8.83 -15.25 -3.42
CA GLY A 428 -7.65 -16.09 -3.65
C GLY A 428 -6.56 -15.82 -2.60
N SER A 429 -6.25 -14.55 -2.35
CA SER A 429 -5.28 -14.11 -1.34
C SER A 429 -5.67 -14.58 0.07
N LEU A 430 -6.92 -14.41 0.48
CA LEU A 430 -7.41 -14.85 1.79
C LEU A 430 -7.23 -16.35 2.00
N TYR A 431 -7.61 -17.18 1.02
CA TYR A 431 -7.46 -18.63 1.11
C TYR A 431 -5.99 -19.07 1.08
N ALA A 432 -5.11 -18.35 0.37
CA ALA A 432 -3.67 -18.59 0.41
C ALA A 432 -3.09 -18.26 1.80
N HIS A 433 -3.46 -17.11 2.38
CA HIS A 433 -3.04 -16.75 3.74
C HIS A 433 -3.52 -17.69 4.82
N ALA A 434 -4.74 -18.24 4.68
CA ALA A 434 -5.25 -19.27 5.58
C ALA A 434 -4.56 -20.63 5.43
N ASN A 435 -3.70 -20.81 4.42
CA ASN A 435 -3.10 -22.09 4.00
C ASN A 435 -4.17 -23.15 3.62
N GLU A 436 -5.37 -22.72 3.22
CA GLU A 436 -6.47 -23.60 2.78
C GLU A 436 -6.40 -23.91 1.28
N ARG A 437 -5.69 -23.07 0.52
CA ARG A 437 -5.45 -23.24 -0.92
C ARG A 437 -3.98 -23.02 -1.24
N THR A 438 -3.49 -23.79 -2.22
CA THR A 438 -2.20 -23.48 -2.84
C THR A 438 -2.29 -22.20 -3.68
N MET A 439 -1.17 -21.59 -4.02
CA MET A 439 -1.14 -20.40 -4.90
C MET A 439 -1.79 -20.68 -6.26
N GLU A 440 -1.59 -21.88 -6.83
CA GLU A 440 -2.26 -22.31 -8.06
C GLU A 440 -3.79 -22.27 -7.90
N LYS A 441 -4.34 -22.81 -6.81
CA LYS A 441 -5.78 -22.81 -6.54
C LYS A 441 -6.33 -21.42 -6.21
N ALA A 442 -5.55 -20.58 -5.58
CA ALA A 442 -5.87 -19.17 -5.38
C ALA A 442 -5.95 -18.43 -6.73
N GLY A 443 -4.98 -18.66 -7.61
CA GLY A 443 -4.97 -18.14 -8.99
C GLY A 443 -6.16 -18.63 -9.82
N GLU A 444 -6.58 -19.90 -9.67
CA GLU A 444 -7.79 -20.42 -10.32
C GLU A 444 -9.06 -19.65 -9.90
N ILE A 445 -9.20 -19.28 -8.63
CA ILE A 445 -10.32 -18.44 -8.16
C ILE A 445 -10.31 -17.11 -8.91
N HIS A 446 -9.17 -16.42 -8.87
CA HIS A 446 -8.99 -15.14 -9.54
C HIS A 446 -9.34 -15.22 -11.05
N MET A 447 -8.76 -16.20 -11.74
CA MET A 447 -8.95 -16.40 -13.18
C MET A 447 -10.40 -16.73 -13.55
N ASN A 448 -11.03 -17.68 -12.83
CA ASN A 448 -12.34 -18.22 -13.21
C ASN A 448 -13.50 -17.28 -12.87
N TRP A 449 -13.34 -16.46 -11.82
CA TRP A 449 -14.36 -15.50 -11.40
C TRP A 449 -14.20 -14.11 -12.00
N THR A 450 -13.14 -13.86 -12.79
CA THR A 450 -13.03 -12.65 -13.61
C THR A 450 -13.90 -12.79 -14.85
N PRO A 451 -14.87 -11.86 -15.08
CA PRO A 451 -15.82 -11.94 -16.19
C PRO A 451 -15.14 -11.93 -17.58
N ARG A 452 -15.87 -12.39 -18.59
CA ARG A 452 -15.47 -12.41 -20.00
C ARG A 452 -14.16 -13.14 -20.29
N GLY A 453 -13.60 -13.85 -19.31
CA GLY A 453 -12.35 -14.59 -19.45
C GLY A 453 -11.11 -13.69 -19.62
N TRP A 454 -11.17 -12.43 -19.21
CA TRP A 454 -10.07 -11.48 -19.37
C TRP A 454 -8.78 -11.85 -18.62
N MET A 455 -8.86 -12.77 -17.64
CA MET A 455 -7.68 -13.31 -16.92
C MET A 455 -7.22 -14.69 -17.41
N LYS A 456 -7.92 -15.32 -18.37
CA LYS A 456 -7.62 -16.72 -18.75
C LYS A 456 -6.31 -16.92 -19.50
N THR A 457 -5.84 -15.90 -20.21
CA THR A 457 -4.63 -15.95 -21.02
C THR A 457 -3.43 -15.30 -20.36
N GLU A 458 -3.66 -14.60 -19.26
CA GLU A 458 -2.65 -13.81 -18.57
C GLU A 458 -2.08 -14.58 -17.38
N LYS A 459 -0.88 -15.13 -17.55
CA LYS A 459 -0.21 -15.88 -16.49
C LYS A 459 0.75 -15.03 -15.65
N ASP A 460 1.41 -14.07 -16.26
CA ASP A 460 2.47 -13.29 -15.59
C ASP A 460 1.88 -12.32 -14.57
N LEU A 461 0.84 -11.56 -14.95
CA LEU A 461 0.11 -10.69 -14.02
C LEU A 461 -0.53 -11.50 -12.88
N LEU A 462 -1.16 -12.64 -13.21
CA LEU A 462 -1.80 -13.51 -12.23
C LEU A 462 -0.81 -14.02 -11.18
N ILE A 463 0.36 -14.47 -11.62
CA ILE A 463 1.42 -14.96 -10.73
C ILE A 463 1.96 -13.80 -9.90
N PHE A 464 2.24 -12.65 -10.53
CA PHE A 464 2.74 -11.45 -9.84
C PHE A 464 1.78 -11.02 -8.72
N GLU A 465 0.51 -10.78 -9.04
CA GLU A 465 -0.49 -10.33 -8.05
C GLU A 465 -0.65 -11.33 -6.90
N GLN A 466 -0.76 -12.63 -7.17
CA GLN A 466 -0.94 -13.63 -6.11
C GLN A 466 0.27 -13.70 -5.16
N HIS A 467 1.50 -13.60 -5.68
CA HIS A 467 2.71 -13.58 -4.87
C HIS A 467 2.85 -12.28 -4.09
N LEU A 468 2.55 -11.13 -4.70
CA LEU A 468 2.57 -9.84 -4.05
C LEU A 468 1.65 -9.85 -2.81
N TYR A 469 0.42 -10.33 -2.96
CA TYR A 469 -0.54 -10.37 -1.85
C TYR A 469 -0.10 -11.33 -0.74
N LEU A 470 0.62 -12.40 -1.06
CA LEU A 470 1.19 -13.30 -0.06
C LEU A 470 2.33 -12.64 0.73
N ARG A 471 3.11 -11.78 0.08
CA ARG A 471 4.20 -11.02 0.69
C ARG A 471 3.70 -9.84 1.53
N GLN A 472 2.58 -9.23 1.12
CA GLN A 472 1.95 -8.07 1.76
C GLN A 472 0.53 -8.43 2.21
N PRO A 473 0.36 -8.95 3.45
CA PRO A 473 -0.94 -9.34 3.96
C PRO A 473 -1.92 -8.16 3.97
N GLY A 474 -3.14 -8.39 3.48
CA GLY A 474 -4.17 -7.36 3.41
C GLY A 474 -4.19 -6.55 2.11
N TYR A 475 -3.10 -6.51 1.33
CA TYR A 475 -3.08 -5.72 0.10
C TYR A 475 -4.12 -6.21 -0.91
N GLY A 476 -4.18 -7.52 -1.17
CA GLY A 476 -5.14 -8.08 -2.13
C GLY A 476 -6.61 -7.85 -1.78
N THR A 477 -6.94 -7.60 -0.52
CA THR A 477 -8.29 -7.32 -0.04
C THR A 477 -8.59 -5.84 0.13
N SER A 478 -7.54 -4.99 0.28
CA SER A 478 -7.65 -3.56 0.58
C SER A 478 -8.54 -2.79 -0.40
N TYR A 479 -8.54 -3.16 -1.66
CA TYR A 479 -9.41 -2.64 -2.71
C TYR A 479 -10.89 -2.69 -2.33
N VAL A 480 -11.34 -3.85 -1.87
CA VAL A 480 -12.75 -4.09 -1.53
C VAL A 480 -13.08 -3.69 -0.11
N THR A 481 -12.19 -4.00 0.84
CA THR A 481 -12.40 -3.64 2.25
C THR A 481 -12.32 -2.12 2.45
N GLY A 482 -11.35 -1.46 1.81
CA GLY A 482 -11.23 -0.01 1.85
C GLY A 482 -12.39 0.70 1.15
N LYS A 483 -12.86 0.16 0.00
CA LYS A 483 -14.09 0.64 -0.65
C LYS A 483 -15.27 0.61 0.32
N ALA A 484 -15.50 -0.51 1.00
CA ALA A 484 -16.60 -0.65 1.96
C ALA A 484 -16.48 0.32 3.14
N LEU A 485 -15.25 0.56 3.62
CA LEU A 485 -15.00 1.56 4.66
C LEU A 485 -15.25 2.99 4.18
N LEU A 486 -14.89 3.33 2.94
CA LEU A 486 -15.14 4.65 2.38
C LEU A 486 -16.65 4.90 2.20
N GLU A 487 -17.39 3.92 1.71
CA GLU A 487 -18.86 3.98 1.62
C GLU A 487 -19.48 4.19 3.01
N THR A 488 -18.95 3.53 4.03
CA THR A 488 -19.37 3.73 5.42
C THR A 488 -19.06 5.15 5.90
N ALA A 489 -17.86 5.67 5.61
CA ALA A 489 -17.46 7.03 5.95
C ALA A 489 -18.38 8.07 5.28
N MET A 490 -18.68 7.88 3.99
CA MET A 490 -19.59 8.74 3.23
C MET A 490 -21.01 8.73 3.83
N ALA A 491 -21.54 7.54 4.16
CA ALA A 491 -22.87 7.42 4.76
C ALA A 491 -22.94 8.08 6.15
N GLN A 492 -21.92 7.89 6.99
CA GLN A 492 -21.86 8.51 8.32
C GLN A 492 -21.73 10.02 8.23
N LYS A 493 -20.89 10.54 7.32
CA LYS A 493 -20.72 11.98 7.10
C LYS A 493 -22.01 12.61 6.57
N ALA A 494 -22.66 11.98 5.58
CA ALA A 494 -23.92 12.47 5.03
C ALA A 494 -25.03 12.53 6.10
N LYS A 495 -25.14 11.49 6.94
CA LYS A 495 -26.09 11.47 8.05
C LYS A 495 -25.79 12.57 9.08
N LEU A 496 -24.52 12.75 9.44
CA LEU A 496 -24.10 13.80 10.38
C LEU A 496 -24.41 15.20 9.82
N ASP A 497 -24.16 15.43 8.54
CA ASP A 497 -24.45 16.72 7.90
C ASP A 497 -25.96 17.00 7.89
N GLU A 498 -26.80 16.01 7.59
CA GLU A 498 -28.26 16.13 7.68
C GLU A 498 -28.72 16.47 9.09
N GLU A 499 -28.22 15.77 10.13
CA GLU A 499 -28.53 16.03 11.53
C GLU A 499 -28.13 17.44 11.98
N GLN A 500 -27.09 18.01 11.35
CA GLN A 500 -26.62 19.37 11.64
C GLN A 500 -27.16 20.43 10.68
N GLY A 501 -28.12 20.06 9.81
CA GLY A 501 -28.73 20.97 8.85
C GLY A 501 -27.79 21.45 7.75
N ARG A 502 -26.74 20.69 7.43
CA ARG A 502 -25.80 20.96 6.33
C ARG A 502 -26.13 20.06 5.14
N GLU A 503 -25.80 20.55 3.95
CA GLU A 503 -25.87 19.77 2.73
C GLU A 503 -24.61 18.93 2.56
N PHE A 504 -24.75 17.61 2.31
CA PHE A 504 -23.65 16.75 1.92
C PHE A 504 -23.33 16.99 0.43
N THR A 505 -22.05 17.23 0.12
CA THR A 505 -21.56 17.29 -1.27
C THR A 505 -20.35 16.39 -1.46
N LEU A 506 -20.20 15.81 -2.66
CA LEU A 506 -19.03 14.97 -3.00
C LEU A 506 -17.75 15.78 -2.87
N LYS A 507 -17.76 17.04 -3.36
CA LYS A 507 -16.60 17.92 -3.29
C LYS A 507 -16.12 18.14 -1.86
N ALA A 508 -17.01 18.51 -0.95
CA ALA A 508 -16.63 18.73 0.44
C ALA A 508 -16.09 17.44 1.09
N PHE A 509 -16.68 16.29 0.75
CA PHE A 509 -16.25 14.99 1.27
C PHE A 509 -14.84 14.63 0.77
N PHE A 510 -14.58 14.68 -0.54
CA PHE A 510 -13.29 14.31 -1.10
C PHE A 510 -12.18 15.32 -0.77
N ASP A 511 -12.48 16.63 -0.80
CA ASP A 511 -11.50 17.66 -0.42
C ASP A 511 -11.08 17.51 1.05
N GLU A 512 -12.03 17.22 1.97
CA GLU A 512 -11.72 16.97 3.37
C GLU A 512 -10.95 15.67 3.57
N LEU A 513 -11.30 14.61 2.85
CA LEU A 513 -10.60 13.33 2.88
C LEU A 513 -9.14 13.47 2.38
N ASN A 514 -8.92 14.23 1.31
CA ASN A 514 -7.58 14.52 0.78
C ASN A 514 -6.75 15.34 1.78
N ARG A 515 -7.37 16.35 2.44
CA ARG A 515 -6.71 17.17 3.46
C ARG A 515 -6.27 16.35 4.68
N ILE A 516 -7.01 15.31 5.06
CA ILE A 516 -6.65 14.40 6.16
C ILE A 516 -5.38 13.62 5.85
N GLY A 517 -5.15 13.27 4.58
CA GLY A 517 -3.95 12.57 4.11
C GLY A 517 -4.09 11.05 4.05
N GLY A 518 -3.00 10.37 3.68
CA GLY A 518 -2.92 8.93 3.43
C GLY A 518 -2.80 8.10 4.71
N ILE A 519 -3.78 8.18 5.60
CA ILE A 519 -3.85 7.39 6.84
C ILE A 519 -4.94 6.31 6.73
N PRO A 520 -4.95 5.26 7.59
CA PRO A 520 -6.00 4.24 7.60
C PRO A 520 -7.40 4.84 7.56
N ILE A 521 -8.26 4.30 6.68
CA ILE A 521 -9.59 4.89 6.41
C ILE A 521 -10.46 5.02 7.67
N ALA A 522 -10.33 4.11 8.64
CA ALA A 522 -11.09 4.19 9.90
C ALA A 522 -10.68 5.41 10.73
N LEU A 523 -9.40 5.81 10.70
CA LEU A 523 -8.91 7.03 11.34
C LEU A 523 -9.38 8.28 10.59
N GLY A 524 -9.35 8.25 9.25
CA GLY A 524 -9.91 9.32 8.42
C GLY A 524 -11.40 9.52 8.67
N THR A 525 -12.16 8.43 8.80
CA THR A 525 -13.60 8.48 9.15
C THR A 525 -13.83 9.13 10.52
N TRP A 526 -13.00 8.82 11.50
CA TRP A 526 -13.07 9.47 12.81
C TRP A 526 -12.84 10.99 12.70
N GLU A 527 -11.84 11.42 11.92
CA GLU A 527 -11.59 12.86 11.72
C GLU A 527 -12.76 13.56 11.00
N LEU A 528 -13.32 12.93 9.96
CA LEU A 528 -14.47 13.44 9.20
C LEU A 528 -15.75 13.59 10.03
N THR A 529 -15.98 12.69 11.00
CA THR A 529 -17.25 12.58 11.71
C THR A 529 -17.17 12.99 13.18
N GLY A 530 -15.96 13.03 13.75
CA GLY A 530 -15.77 13.17 15.21
C GLY A 530 -16.10 11.90 16.01
N ILE A 531 -16.50 10.81 15.36
CA ILE A 531 -16.94 9.57 16.01
C ILE A 531 -15.79 8.57 16.05
N LYS A 532 -15.25 8.30 17.25
CA LYS A 532 -14.18 7.31 17.44
C LYS A 532 -14.70 5.90 17.17
N PRO A 533 -14.08 5.11 16.27
CA PRO A 533 -14.42 3.70 16.09
C PRO A 533 -14.14 2.88 17.36
N ALA A 534 -15.12 2.11 17.82
CA ALA A 534 -15.03 1.37 19.10
C ALA A 534 -13.88 0.35 19.15
N PHE A 535 -13.54 -0.29 18.04
CA PHE A 535 -12.45 -1.28 17.99
C PHE A 535 -11.07 -0.69 18.32
N LEU A 536 -10.88 0.64 18.19
CA LEU A 536 -9.63 1.30 18.55
C LEU A 536 -9.33 1.21 20.06
N ASP A 537 -10.36 1.11 20.90
CA ASP A 537 -10.17 0.87 22.33
C ASP A 537 -9.60 -0.53 22.59
N GLU A 538 -10.00 -1.53 21.80
CA GLU A 538 -9.46 -2.89 21.88
C GLU A 538 -8.00 -2.93 21.37
N VAL A 539 -7.69 -2.19 20.30
CA VAL A 539 -6.32 -2.06 19.77
C VAL A 539 -5.40 -1.45 20.83
N GLU A 540 -5.83 -0.38 21.49
CA GLU A 540 -5.06 0.25 22.55
C GLU A 540 -4.93 -0.66 23.79
N ALA A 541 -6.00 -1.33 24.21
CA ALA A 541 -5.97 -2.26 25.34
C ALA A 541 -4.99 -3.40 25.11
N ALA A 542 -4.99 -3.98 23.90
CA ALA A 542 -4.04 -5.03 23.52
C ALA A 542 -2.58 -4.54 23.56
N ALA A 543 -2.31 -3.32 23.05
CA ALA A 543 -0.97 -2.73 23.10
C ALA A 543 -0.45 -2.51 24.54
N ARG A 544 -1.36 -2.22 25.48
CA ARG A 544 -1.07 -2.07 26.93
C ARG A 544 -1.00 -3.39 27.70
N GLY A 545 -1.18 -4.56 27.03
CA GLY A 545 -1.23 -5.86 27.70
C GLY A 545 -2.45 -6.06 28.61
N LYS A 546 -3.52 -5.34 28.36
CA LYS A 546 -4.80 -5.46 29.05
C LYS A 546 -5.75 -6.30 28.18
N ASN A 547 -5.64 -7.64 28.25
CA ASN A 547 -6.58 -8.57 27.62
C ASN A 547 -7.73 -8.89 28.55
#